data_efdf0cf6900f59b8743d07685340834c
#
_entry.id   efdf0cf6900f59b8743d07685340834c
#
_cell.length_a   1.000
_cell.length_b   1.000
_cell.length_c   1.000
_cell.angle_alpha   90.00
_cell.angle_beta   90.00
_cell.angle_gamma   90.00
#
_symmetry.space_group_name_H-M   'P 1'
#
loop_
_entity.id
_entity.type
_entity.pdbx_description
1 polymer ?
#
loop_
_entity_poly.entity_id
_entity_poly.type
_entity_poly.pdbx_seq_one_letter_code
_entity_poly.pdbx_strand_id
1 'polypeptide(L)'
;FMILYPLDVCDDCLWDFSLVNFTYYDGSAYCFRVVDSNDTVINVYSQIPELRTPDTAFEQSGYRWFANTDATSTGVALATQDTATTTSDFGEEFRLRQLIHVSDYDLATSAMAFQLQVAEKSGTCDTSFSGETYADVSPISGAIRYYNNTTPADGASISLVSGDPTHSGHTNIYQTYEESNNFDNPNYITIGEDGLWDFSLTDNSAIAGTGQCFRIIDYNDALLDTYTVIPEINI
;
A
#
# COMPACT_ATOMS: atom_id res chain seq x y z
N PHE A 1 -2.64 -21.59 -36.72
CA PHE A 1 -2.55 -22.70 -37.68
C PHE A 1 -1.28 -23.46 -37.37
N MET A 2 -1.39 -24.60 -36.73
CA MET A 2 -0.24 -25.41 -36.33
C MET A 2 0.00 -26.46 -37.43
N ILE A 3 1.16 -26.41 -38.08
CA ILE A 3 1.56 -27.46 -39.01
C ILE A 3 2.30 -28.52 -38.18
N LEU A 4 1.66 -29.68 -38.00
CA LEU A 4 2.30 -30.85 -37.37
C LEU A 4 3.04 -31.64 -38.45
N TYR A 5 4.36 -31.68 -38.39
CA TYR A 5 5.14 -32.68 -39.10
C TYR A 5 5.18 -33.95 -38.27
N PRO A 6 5.09 -35.13 -38.88
CA PRO A 6 5.34 -36.38 -38.15
C PRO A 6 6.77 -36.38 -37.63
N LEU A 7 6.92 -36.64 -36.33
CA LEU A 7 8.23 -36.77 -35.69
C LEU A 7 8.74 -38.17 -35.84
N ASP A 8 10.00 -38.32 -36.24
CA ASP A 8 10.69 -39.60 -36.14
C ASP A 8 10.92 -39.97 -34.66
N VAL A 9 10.93 -41.26 -34.37
CA VAL A 9 11.19 -41.77 -33.02
C VAL A 9 12.61 -41.39 -32.64
N CYS A 10 12.77 -40.57 -31.59
CA CYS A 10 14.01 -40.01 -31.03
C CYS A 10 14.39 -38.58 -31.44
N ASP A 11 13.52 -37.83 -32.16
CA ASP A 11 13.77 -36.43 -32.43
C ASP A 11 13.27 -35.54 -31.29
N ASP A 12 14.01 -34.48 -30.98
CA ASP A 12 13.60 -33.40 -30.08
C ASP A 12 12.87 -32.33 -30.92
N CYS A 13 11.74 -31.87 -30.45
CA CYS A 13 11.00 -30.76 -31.08
C CYS A 13 11.15 -29.49 -30.28
N LEU A 14 11.55 -28.42 -30.96
CA LEU A 14 11.52 -27.07 -30.43
C LEU A 14 10.22 -26.37 -30.82
N TRP A 15 9.49 -25.90 -29.84
CA TRP A 15 8.26 -25.11 -30.00
C TRP A 15 8.49 -23.72 -29.45
N ASP A 16 8.01 -22.72 -30.22
CA ASP A 16 8.06 -21.30 -29.80
C ASP A 16 6.63 -20.84 -29.53
N PHE A 17 6.39 -20.38 -28.28
CA PHE A 17 5.10 -19.88 -27.84
C PHE A 17 5.21 -18.41 -27.49
N SER A 18 4.39 -17.56 -28.13
CA SER A 18 4.20 -16.18 -27.73
C SER A 18 3.08 -16.10 -26.72
N LEU A 19 3.37 -15.59 -25.53
CA LEU A 19 2.42 -15.48 -24.42
C LEU A 19 2.22 -14.01 -24.07
N VAL A 20 0.99 -13.67 -23.67
CA VAL A 20 0.63 -12.33 -23.17
C VAL A 20 0.07 -12.48 -21.77
N ASN A 21 0.63 -11.72 -20.82
CA ASN A 21 0.05 -11.59 -19.50
C ASN A 21 -1.05 -10.51 -19.52
N PHE A 22 -2.25 -10.88 -19.09
CA PHE A 22 -3.39 -9.97 -18.95
C PHE A 22 -3.68 -9.63 -17.48
N THR A 23 -2.95 -10.22 -16.54
CA THR A 23 -3.02 -9.84 -15.14
C THR A 23 -2.02 -8.71 -14.88
N TYR A 24 -2.37 -7.83 -13.94
CA TYR A 24 -1.44 -6.81 -13.47
C TYR A 24 -0.26 -7.47 -12.71
N TYR A 25 0.74 -6.68 -12.37
CA TYR A 25 1.95 -7.07 -11.66
C TYR A 25 1.59 -7.54 -10.24
N ASP A 26 1.43 -8.86 -10.06
CA ASP A 26 0.94 -9.48 -8.83
C ASP A 26 1.93 -10.53 -8.25
N GLY A 27 3.14 -10.61 -8.81
CA GLY A 27 4.15 -11.57 -8.39
C GLY A 27 3.79 -13.04 -8.66
N SER A 28 2.70 -13.30 -9.38
CA SER A 28 2.21 -14.67 -9.62
C SER A 28 3.20 -15.52 -10.39
N ALA A 29 3.29 -16.80 -10.04
CA ALA A 29 4.07 -17.79 -10.77
C ALA A 29 3.15 -18.70 -11.60
N TYR A 30 3.47 -18.84 -12.87
CA TYR A 30 2.74 -19.67 -13.81
C TYR A 30 3.62 -20.83 -14.29
N CYS A 31 3.11 -22.05 -14.14
CA CYS A 31 3.74 -23.24 -14.66
C CYS A 31 3.08 -23.66 -15.97
N PHE A 32 3.86 -23.96 -16.99
CA PHE A 32 3.37 -24.34 -18.30
C PHE A 32 3.68 -25.80 -18.62
N ARG A 33 2.73 -26.48 -19.23
CA ARG A 33 2.94 -27.83 -19.75
C ARG A 33 2.29 -28.01 -21.11
N VAL A 34 2.85 -28.86 -21.92
CA VAL A 34 2.25 -29.29 -23.19
C VAL A 34 1.35 -30.50 -22.92
N VAL A 35 0.14 -30.47 -23.46
CA VAL A 35 -0.81 -31.59 -23.42
C VAL A 35 -1.16 -31.99 -24.85
N ASP A 36 -1.72 -33.19 -25.05
CA ASP A 36 -2.26 -33.59 -26.36
C ASP A 36 -3.59 -32.85 -26.67
N SER A 37 -4.13 -33.10 -27.85
CA SER A 37 -5.38 -32.47 -28.30
C SER A 37 -6.63 -32.86 -27.50
N ASN A 38 -6.52 -33.80 -26.58
CA ASN A 38 -7.58 -34.25 -25.67
C ASN A 38 -7.32 -33.82 -24.22
N ASP A 39 -6.45 -32.83 -24.00
CA ASP A 39 -6.01 -32.34 -22.68
C ASP A 39 -5.29 -33.42 -21.82
N THR A 40 -4.79 -34.47 -22.46
CA THR A 40 -4.06 -35.53 -21.78
C THR A 40 -2.59 -35.11 -21.58
N VAL A 41 -2.08 -35.28 -20.38
CA VAL A 41 -0.67 -35.00 -20.08
C VAL A 41 0.25 -35.98 -20.83
N ILE A 42 1.41 -35.50 -21.30
CA ILE A 42 2.47 -36.37 -21.86
C ILE A 42 3.04 -37.22 -20.72
N ASN A 43 3.51 -38.43 -21.08
CA ASN A 43 3.92 -39.43 -20.10
C ASN A 43 5.00 -38.94 -19.12
N VAL A 44 5.93 -38.08 -19.55
CA VAL A 44 7.05 -37.62 -18.74
C VAL A 44 7.37 -36.17 -19.07
N TYR A 45 7.55 -35.35 -18.03
CA TYR A 45 8.13 -34.01 -18.11
C TYR A 45 9.44 -33.99 -17.33
N SER A 46 10.55 -33.76 -17.99
CA SER A 46 11.85 -33.59 -17.34
C SER A 46 12.04 -32.17 -16.79
N GLN A 47 11.36 -31.18 -17.42
CA GLN A 47 11.36 -29.78 -17.01
C GLN A 47 9.94 -29.21 -17.22
N ILE A 48 9.50 -28.38 -16.30
CA ILE A 48 8.27 -27.61 -16.41
C ILE A 48 8.67 -26.14 -16.40
N PRO A 49 8.46 -25.40 -17.52
CA PRO A 49 8.77 -23.97 -17.56
C PRO A 49 7.93 -23.22 -16.55
N GLU A 50 8.57 -22.31 -15.81
CA GLU A 50 7.94 -21.36 -14.90
C GLU A 50 8.18 -19.95 -15.43
N LEU A 51 7.12 -19.15 -15.45
CA LEU A 51 7.16 -17.70 -15.69
C LEU A 51 6.64 -17.03 -14.42
N ARG A 52 7.40 -16.07 -13.89
CA ARG A 52 6.92 -15.18 -12.82
C ARG A 52 6.56 -13.85 -13.43
N THR A 53 5.39 -13.34 -13.05
CA THR A 53 5.05 -11.95 -13.33
C THR A 53 5.84 -11.05 -12.39
N PRO A 54 6.20 -9.83 -12.84
CA PRO A 54 6.79 -8.85 -11.94
C PRO A 54 5.84 -8.52 -10.80
N ASP A 55 6.40 -8.08 -9.68
CA ASP A 55 5.67 -7.57 -8.54
C ASP A 55 6.09 -6.12 -8.29
N THR A 56 5.14 -5.27 -7.91
CA THR A 56 5.42 -3.90 -7.51
C THR A 56 5.81 -3.92 -6.03
N ALA A 57 6.95 -3.35 -5.69
CA ALA A 57 7.37 -3.24 -4.31
C ALA A 57 6.96 -1.90 -3.70
N PHE A 58 6.56 -1.93 -2.43
CA PHE A 58 6.02 -0.80 -1.69
C PHE A 58 6.85 -0.49 -0.45
N GLU A 59 7.11 0.79 -0.23
CA GLU A 59 7.79 1.28 0.96
C GLU A 59 6.97 2.38 1.64
N GLN A 60 6.70 2.26 2.93
CA GLN A 60 6.22 3.37 3.75
C GLN A 60 7.38 4.33 4.00
N SER A 61 7.46 5.43 3.24
CA SER A 61 8.68 6.22 3.03
C SER A 61 8.72 7.58 3.75
N GLY A 62 7.58 8.14 4.14
CA GLY A 62 7.54 9.44 4.82
C GLY A 62 6.15 9.82 5.31
N TYR A 63 6.07 10.65 6.34
CA TYR A 63 4.79 11.12 6.85
C TYR A 63 4.87 12.54 7.43
N ARG A 64 3.70 13.16 7.62
CA ARG A 64 3.57 14.38 8.40
C ARG A 64 2.19 14.53 9.03
N TRP A 65 2.18 15.09 10.23
CA TRP A 65 0.99 15.41 11.00
C TRP A 65 0.52 16.84 10.74
N PHE A 66 -0.80 17.02 10.63
CA PHE A 66 -1.43 18.32 10.42
C PHE A 66 -2.67 18.48 11.30
N ALA A 67 -3.03 19.73 11.60
CA ALA A 67 -4.34 20.03 12.14
C ALA A 67 -5.43 19.69 11.14
N ASN A 68 -6.57 19.20 11.64
CA ASN A 68 -7.73 18.91 10.78
C ASN A 68 -8.36 20.19 10.19
N THR A 69 -8.95 20.05 9.03
CA THR A 69 -9.81 21.06 8.38
C THR A 69 -10.90 20.37 7.57
N ASP A 70 -12.08 20.98 7.47
CA ASP A 70 -13.14 20.53 6.56
C ASP A 70 -12.81 20.89 5.09
N ALA A 71 -11.70 20.37 4.57
CA ALA A 71 -11.22 20.66 3.21
C ALA A 71 -10.29 19.53 2.69
N THR A 72 -10.08 19.48 1.38
CA THR A 72 -9.07 18.59 0.74
C THR A 72 -7.62 19.04 0.98
N SER A 73 -7.43 20.25 1.55
CA SER A 73 -6.17 20.73 2.09
C SER A 73 -6.14 20.52 3.61
N THR A 74 -4.95 20.30 4.15
CA THR A 74 -4.76 20.21 5.61
C THR A 74 -4.65 21.59 6.26
N GLY A 75 -4.79 21.61 7.59
CA GLY A 75 -4.42 22.77 8.42
C GLY A 75 -2.89 22.96 8.53
N VAL A 76 -2.48 23.65 9.58
CA VAL A 76 -1.05 23.83 9.85
C VAL A 76 -0.38 22.51 10.22
N ALA A 77 0.89 22.34 9.87
CA ALA A 77 1.66 21.18 10.30
C ALA A 77 1.86 21.21 11.82
N LEU A 78 1.59 20.09 12.48
CA LEU A 78 1.74 19.92 13.93
C LEU A 78 3.18 19.59 14.31
N ALA A 79 3.93 19.00 13.38
CA ALA A 79 5.33 18.66 13.56
C ALA A 79 6.11 18.80 12.25
N THR A 80 7.43 18.68 12.32
CA THR A 80 8.26 18.48 11.13
C THR A 80 7.99 17.10 10.54
N GLN A 81 8.36 16.91 9.28
CA GLN A 81 8.25 15.60 8.63
C GLN A 81 8.96 14.51 9.45
N ASP A 82 8.41 13.31 9.44
CA ASP A 82 8.92 12.09 10.09
C ASP A 82 9.19 12.27 11.59
N THR A 83 8.41 13.14 12.23
CA THR A 83 8.54 13.45 13.65
C THR A 83 7.21 13.25 14.37
N ALA A 84 7.25 12.58 15.51
CA ALA A 84 6.11 12.42 16.40
C ALA A 84 5.49 13.77 16.78
N THR A 85 4.19 13.80 16.97
CA THR A 85 3.47 14.95 17.54
C THR A 85 2.69 14.56 18.78
N THR A 86 2.08 15.52 19.43
CA THR A 86 1.21 15.31 20.59
C THR A 86 -0.11 16.02 20.36
N THR A 87 -1.22 15.33 20.59
CA THR A 87 -2.54 15.97 20.70
C THR A 87 -2.66 16.66 22.06
N SER A 88 -3.42 17.75 22.12
CA SER A 88 -3.58 18.49 23.36
C SER A 88 -4.79 18.05 24.18
N ASP A 89 -5.82 17.54 23.52
CA ASP A 89 -7.11 17.27 24.15
C ASP A 89 -7.74 15.97 23.61
N PHE A 90 -8.50 15.28 24.47
CA PHE A 90 -9.34 14.15 24.09
C PHE A 90 -10.38 14.57 23.04
N GLY A 91 -10.50 13.79 21.99
CA GLY A 91 -11.42 14.05 20.87
C GLY A 91 -10.87 15.05 19.86
N GLU A 92 -9.61 15.43 19.95
CA GLU A 92 -8.97 16.28 18.95
C GLU A 92 -8.90 15.55 17.60
N GLU A 93 -9.27 16.27 16.55
CA GLU A 93 -9.18 15.79 15.17
C GLU A 93 -7.84 16.23 14.56
N PHE A 94 -7.21 15.32 13.83
CA PHE A 94 -5.94 15.57 13.17
C PHE A 94 -5.85 14.83 11.83
N ARG A 95 -4.87 15.21 11.01
CA ARG A 95 -4.62 14.61 9.71
C ARG A 95 -3.23 13.98 9.69
N LEU A 96 -3.18 12.79 9.11
CA LEU A 96 -1.94 12.11 8.76
C LEU A 96 -1.78 12.09 7.25
N ARG A 97 -0.76 12.76 6.71
CA ARG A 97 -0.32 12.54 5.33
C ARG A 97 0.81 11.55 5.30
N GLN A 98 0.63 10.49 4.51
CA GLN A 98 1.53 9.34 4.45
C GLN A 98 1.95 9.07 3.00
N LEU A 99 3.25 8.85 2.80
CA LEU A 99 3.82 8.44 1.52
C LEU A 99 3.98 6.92 1.45
N ILE A 100 3.63 6.36 0.29
CA ILE A 100 4.02 5.01 -0.14
C ILE A 100 4.85 5.17 -1.40
N HIS A 101 6.13 4.81 -1.32
CA HIS A 101 7.03 4.76 -2.45
C HIS A 101 6.79 3.50 -3.27
N VAL A 102 6.79 3.65 -4.59
CA VAL A 102 6.58 2.57 -5.55
C VAL A 102 7.89 2.25 -6.25
N SER A 103 8.36 1.00 -6.14
CA SER A 103 9.58 0.53 -6.78
C SER A 103 9.33 -0.75 -7.57
N ASP A 104 10.36 -1.18 -8.30
CA ASP A 104 10.40 -2.34 -9.19
C ASP A 104 9.50 -2.21 -10.42
N TYR A 105 8.21 -1.86 -10.28
CA TYR A 105 7.28 -1.65 -11.40
C TYR A 105 6.29 -0.52 -11.09
N ASP A 106 5.74 0.06 -12.16
CA ASP A 106 4.68 1.08 -12.06
C ASP A 106 3.43 0.50 -11.39
N LEU A 107 2.73 1.29 -10.61
CA LEU A 107 1.43 0.96 -10.05
C LEU A 107 0.31 1.56 -10.91
N ALA A 108 -0.40 0.71 -11.63
CA ALA A 108 -1.53 1.14 -12.46
C ALA A 108 -2.69 1.66 -11.59
N THR A 109 -3.51 2.53 -12.16
CA THR A 109 -4.71 3.08 -11.50
C THR A 109 -5.61 1.98 -10.95
N SER A 110 -6.00 2.08 -9.68
CA SER A 110 -6.85 1.12 -8.95
C SER A 110 -6.34 -0.33 -8.99
N ALA A 111 -5.02 -0.49 -9.07
CA ALA A 111 -4.41 -1.83 -9.11
C ALA A 111 -4.18 -2.41 -7.70
N MET A 112 -4.12 -1.57 -6.66
CA MET A 112 -3.86 -1.99 -5.29
C MET A 112 -4.78 -1.27 -4.33
N ALA A 113 -5.20 -1.99 -3.29
CA ALA A 113 -5.89 -1.43 -2.14
C ALA A 113 -5.02 -1.62 -0.88
N PHE A 114 -5.16 -0.69 0.05
CA PHE A 114 -4.37 -0.64 1.27
C PHE A 114 -5.27 -0.44 2.49
N GLN A 115 -4.69 -0.67 3.67
CA GLN A 115 -5.33 -0.44 4.96
C GLN A 115 -4.39 0.32 5.89
N LEU A 116 -4.96 1.25 6.67
CA LEU A 116 -4.24 1.91 7.76
C LEU A 116 -4.47 1.15 9.06
N GLN A 117 -3.41 0.79 9.75
CA GLN A 117 -3.43 0.15 11.05
C GLN A 117 -2.84 1.05 12.13
N VAL A 118 -3.29 0.85 13.36
CA VAL A 118 -2.80 1.54 14.57
C VAL A 118 -2.55 0.54 15.69
N ALA A 119 -1.54 0.81 16.52
CA ALA A 119 -1.26 0.08 17.74
C ALA A 119 -0.85 1.03 18.87
N GLU A 120 -1.14 0.66 20.12
CA GLU A 120 -0.53 1.32 21.26
C GLU A 120 0.98 1.03 21.26
N LYS A 121 1.77 2.07 21.46
CA LYS A 121 3.23 2.02 21.46
C LYS A 121 3.76 1.13 22.57
N SER A 122 4.63 0.18 22.21
CA SER A 122 5.36 -0.67 23.14
C SER A 122 6.87 -0.40 23.02
N GLY A 123 7.35 0.57 23.78
CA GLY A 123 8.75 1.02 23.69
C GLY A 123 8.95 2.12 22.65
N THR A 124 9.22 1.78 21.41
CA THR A 124 9.41 2.72 20.29
C THR A 124 8.54 2.31 19.10
N CYS A 125 7.97 3.28 18.40
CA CYS A 125 7.37 3.03 17.10
C CYS A 125 8.49 2.78 16.08
N ASP A 126 8.80 1.53 15.81
CA ASP A 126 9.89 1.16 14.90
C ASP A 126 9.46 0.09 13.87
N THR A 127 10.31 -0.11 12.89
CA THR A 127 10.03 -0.99 11.74
C THR A 127 10.11 -2.49 12.07
N SER A 128 10.46 -2.85 13.30
CA SER A 128 10.47 -4.25 13.75
C SER A 128 9.07 -4.70 14.20
N PHE A 129 8.18 -3.76 14.51
CA PHE A 129 6.84 -4.00 15.05
C PHE A 129 6.84 -4.89 16.31
N SER A 130 7.91 -4.80 17.08
CA SER A 130 8.15 -5.71 18.20
C SER A 130 7.45 -5.24 19.46
N GLY A 131 6.40 -5.96 19.84
CA GLY A 131 5.63 -5.68 21.04
C GLY A 131 4.33 -4.92 20.81
N GLU A 132 4.14 -4.32 19.65
CA GLU A 132 2.88 -3.70 19.23
C GLU A 132 1.89 -4.74 18.72
N THR A 133 0.61 -4.53 19.02
CA THR A 133 -0.49 -5.30 18.44
C THR A 133 -1.32 -4.38 17.55
N TYR A 134 -1.01 -4.39 16.27
CA TYR A 134 -1.69 -3.57 15.28
C TYR A 134 -3.08 -4.07 14.97
N ALA A 135 -4.01 -3.15 14.79
CA ALA A 135 -5.38 -3.39 14.33
C ALA A 135 -5.77 -2.31 13.32
N ASP A 136 -6.70 -2.63 12.44
CA ASP A 136 -7.22 -1.69 11.47
C ASP A 136 -7.84 -0.48 12.14
N VAL A 137 -7.55 0.71 11.62
CA VAL A 137 -8.24 1.92 12.05
C VAL A 137 -9.71 1.79 11.61
N SER A 138 -10.61 1.95 12.56
CA SER A 138 -12.06 1.82 12.34
C SER A 138 -12.74 3.19 12.40
N PRO A 139 -13.82 3.45 11.65
CA PRO A 139 -14.59 4.68 11.79
C PRO A 139 -15.47 4.71 13.06
N ILE A 140 -15.66 3.59 13.74
CA ILE A 140 -16.61 3.48 14.86
C ILE A 140 -16.00 3.04 16.19
N SER A 141 -14.78 2.50 16.20
CA SER A 141 -14.18 1.92 17.42
C SER A 141 -12.66 2.03 17.41
N GLY A 142 -12.03 1.85 18.57
CA GLY A 142 -10.59 1.92 18.76
C GLY A 142 -10.18 3.18 19.53
N ALA A 143 -8.93 3.20 20.02
CA ALA A 143 -8.36 4.36 20.70
C ALA A 143 -8.22 5.54 19.73
N ILE A 144 -7.73 5.26 18.54
CA ILE A 144 -7.78 6.17 17.40
C ILE A 144 -8.78 5.61 16.40
N ARG A 145 -9.56 6.48 15.77
CA ARG A 145 -10.52 6.12 14.73
C ARG A 145 -10.51 7.12 13.60
N TYR A 146 -11.09 6.76 12.45
CA TYR A 146 -11.38 7.72 11.40
C TYR A 146 -12.35 8.78 11.89
N TYR A 147 -12.12 10.00 11.44
CA TYR A 147 -12.99 11.14 11.68
C TYR A 147 -13.69 11.54 10.37
N ASN A 148 -15.01 11.59 10.40
CA ASN A 148 -15.82 11.95 9.26
C ASN A 148 -16.03 13.48 9.25
N ASN A 149 -15.30 14.20 8.39
CA ASN A 149 -15.49 15.63 8.15
C ASN A 149 -16.80 15.86 7.40
N THR A 150 -17.36 17.08 7.52
CA THR A 150 -18.54 17.48 6.73
C THR A 150 -18.18 17.54 5.23
N THR A 151 -16.99 17.96 4.92
CA THR A 151 -16.30 17.98 3.62
C THR A 151 -14.80 17.80 3.87
N PRO A 152 -14.03 17.15 2.99
CA PRO A 152 -14.41 16.43 1.78
C PRO A 152 -15.08 15.08 2.08
N ALA A 153 -15.68 14.46 1.07
CA ALA A 153 -16.13 13.08 1.19
C ALA A 153 -14.94 12.11 1.11
N ASP A 154 -15.11 10.92 1.69
CA ASP A 154 -14.17 9.79 1.58
C ASP A 154 -13.81 9.52 0.12
N GLY A 155 -12.55 9.26 -0.17
CA GLY A 155 -12.04 9.07 -1.53
C GLY A 155 -11.89 10.36 -2.36
N ALA A 156 -12.13 11.54 -1.79
CA ALA A 156 -11.95 12.79 -2.52
C ALA A 156 -10.48 13.07 -2.84
N SER A 157 -10.19 13.57 -4.05
CA SER A 157 -8.83 13.96 -4.44
C SER A 157 -8.27 15.04 -3.52
N ILE A 158 -7.07 14.83 -3.00
CA ILE A 158 -6.41 15.79 -2.11
C ILE A 158 -5.75 16.93 -2.86
N SER A 159 -5.57 18.04 -2.16
CA SER A 159 -4.89 19.24 -2.69
C SER A 159 -3.45 19.32 -2.15
N LEU A 160 -2.56 19.84 -2.99
CA LEU A 160 -1.19 20.21 -2.57
C LEU A 160 -1.24 21.21 -1.41
N VAL A 161 -0.46 20.96 -0.37
CA VAL A 161 -0.20 21.95 0.69
C VAL A 161 1.28 22.19 0.87
N SER A 162 1.62 23.40 1.29
CA SER A 162 2.99 23.72 1.64
C SER A 162 3.40 22.93 2.87
N GLY A 163 4.36 22.05 2.70
CA GLY A 163 4.85 21.20 3.79
C GLY A 163 4.34 19.77 3.76
N ASP A 164 3.75 19.32 2.65
CA ASP A 164 3.55 17.89 2.43
C ASP A 164 4.85 17.11 2.68
N PRO A 165 4.77 15.88 3.19
CA PRO A 165 5.95 15.05 3.32
C PRO A 165 6.56 14.83 1.94
N THR A 166 7.87 14.72 1.88
CA THR A 166 8.63 14.50 0.64
C THR A 166 9.62 13.37 0.85
N HIS A 167 9.82 12.58 -0.19
CA HIS A 167 10.90 11.60 -0.27
C HIS A 167 11.97 12.16 -1.22
N SER A 168 13.21 12.27 -0.74
CA SER A 168 14.28 12.99 -1.46
C SER A 168 14.52 12.40 -2.85
N GLY A 169 14.36 13.22 -3.87
CA GLY A 169 14.58 12.83 -5.27
C GLY A 169 13.37 12.23 -5.97
N HIS A 170 12.22 12.14 -5.29
CA HIS A 170 10.99 11.55 -5.81
C HIS A 170 9.87 12.59 -5.92
N THR A 171 8.86 12.29 -6.72
CA THR A 171 7.69 13.15 -6.95
C THR A 171 6.48 12.58 -6.23
N ASN A 172 5.73 13.42 -5.52
CA ASN A 172 4.46 13.02 -4.90
C ASN A 172 3.34 12.98 -5.95
N ILE A 173 2.69 11.83 -6.06
CA ILE A 173 1.45 11.62 -6.81
C ILE A 173 0.30 11.65 -5.82
N TYR A 174 -0.46 12.75 -5.85
CA TYR A 174 -1.57 12.96 -4.92
C TYR A 174 -2.68 11.95 -5.18
N GLN A 175 -3.06 11.21 -4.15
CA GLN A 175 -4.10 10.22 -4.17
C GLN A 175 -5.38 10.79 -3.53
N THR A 176 -5.84 10.22 -2.43
CA THR A 176 -7.14 10.52 -1.85
C THR A 176 -7.08 10.89 -0.36
N TYR A 177 -8.15 11.55 0.06
CA TYR A 177 -8.52 11.78 1.43
C TYR A 177 -9.36 10.62 1.93
N GLU A 178 -9.05 10.09 3.12
CA GLU A 178 -9.63 8.87 3.63
C GLU A 178 -10.26 9.06 5.02
N GLU A 179 -11.49 8.59 5.15
CA GLU A 179 -12.28 8.51 6.39
C GLU A 179 -12.66 7.07 6.73
N SER A 180 -12.22 6.11 5.95
CA SER A 180 -12.45 4.67 6.12
C SER A 180 -11.25 3.86 5.62
N ASN A 181 -11.17 2.59 6.01
CA ASN A 181 -10.17 1.66 5.45
C ASN A 181 -10.59 1.11 4.09
N ASN A 182 -9.64 0.40 3.47
CA ASN A 182 -9.69 -0.16 2.12
C ASN A 182 -9.63 0.95 1.05
N PHE A 183 -8.66 1.85 1.21
CA PHE A 183 -8.37 2.88 0.22
C PHE A 183 -7.53 2.32 -0.93
N ASP A 184 -7.77 2.81 -2.13
CA ASP A 184 -7.06 2.40 -3.34
C ASP A 184 -6.11 3.50 -3.87
N ASN A 185 -5.46 3.23 -5.00
CA ASN A 185 -4.65 4.21 -5.74
C ASN A 185 -5.41 4.70 -6.99
N PRO A 186 -6.28 5.71 -6.91
CA PRO A 186 -7.04 6.18 -8.06
C PRO A 186 -6.15 6.82 -9.14
N ASN A 187 -4.95 7.24 -8.79
CA ASN A 187 -3.99 7.79 -9.74
C ASN A 187 -2.81 6.82 -9.96
N TYR A 188 -2.39 6.74 -11.21
CA TYR A 188 -1.21 5.97 -11.62
C TYR A 188 0.05 6.50 -10.93
N ILE A 189 0.89 5.60 -10.43
CA ILE A 189 2.17 5.94 -9.80
C ILE A 189 3.28 5.28 -10.60
N THR A 190 4.15 6.10 -11.19
CA THR A 190 5.33 5.60 -11.92
C THR A 190 6.36 5.04 -10.94
N ILE A 191 7.08 4.02 -11.35
CA ILE A 191 8.26 3.52 -10.61
C ILE A 191 9.19 4.67 -10.21
N GLY A 192 9.60 4.71 -8.95
CA GLY A 192 10.43 5.77 -8.39
C GLY A 192 9.66 7.00 -7.92
N GLU A 193 8.33 7.00 -7.92
CA GLU A 193 7.48 8.07 -7.36
C GLU A 193 6.78 7.61 -6.09
N ASP A 194 6.17 8.56 -5.37
CA ASP A 194 5.47 8.30 -4.12
C ASP A 194 3.99 8.63 -4.26
N GLY A 195 3.10 7.69 -3.89
CA GLY A 195 1.70 7.99 -3.66
C GLY A 195 1.53 8.70 -2.32
N LEU A 196 0.75 9.78 -2.29
CA LEU A 196 0.43 10.53 -1.07
C LEU A 196 -1.05 10.39 -0.74
N TRP A 197 -1.38 9.84 0.41
CA TRP A 197 -2.74 9.78 0.99
C TRP A 197 -2.84 10.67 2.21
N ASP A 198 -4.08 11.03 2.56
CA ASP A 198 -4.41 11.95 3.64
C ASP A 198 -5.53 11.38 4.51
N PHE A 199 -5.20 10.93 5.70
CA PHE A 199 -6.11 10.28 6.63
C PHE A 199 -6.66 11.26 7.65
N SER A 200 -7.98 11.32 7.78
CA SER A 200 -8.66 12.09 8.82
C SER A 200 -8.92 11.21 10.05
N LEU A 201 -8.36 11.60 11.16
CA LEU A 201 -8.31 10.79 12.37
C LEU A 201 -8.74 11.61 13.59
N THR A 202 -9.21 10.91 14.63
CA THR A 202 -9.49 11.52 15.95
C THR A 202 -9.07 10.57 17.07
N ASP A 203 -8.61 11.16 18.16
CA ASP A 203 -8.51 10.45 19.42
C ASP A 203 -9.89 10.18 20.00
N ASN A 204 -10.22 8.91 20.21
CA ASN A 204 -11.54 8.49 20.68
C ASN A 204 -11.51 7.96 22.12
N SER A 205 -10.41 7.41 22.59
CA SER A 205 -10.33 6.80 23.93
C SER A 205 -8.90 6.39 24.31
N ALA A 206 -7.89 6.92 23.63
CA ALA A 206 -6.52 6.62 23.99
C ALA A 206 -6.22 7.15 25.39
N ILE A 207 -5.38 6.43 26.12
CA ILE A 207 -5.03 6.82 27.49
C ILE A 207 -4.02 7.96 27.41
N ALA A 208 -4.28 9.07 28.10
CA ALA A 208 -3.36 10.19 28.16
C ALA A 208 -1.96 9.75 28.58
N GLY A 209 -0.95 10.20 27.85
CA GLY A 209 0.44 9.82 28.05
C GLY A 209 0.86 8.52 27.33
N THR A 210 -0.02 7.92 26.52
CA THR A 210 0.34 6.79 25.65
C THR A 210 0.66 7.26 24.23
N GLY A 211 1.61 6.59 23.58
CA GLY A 211 1.89 6.77 22.16
C GLY A 211 1.06 5.81 21.32
N GLN A 212 0.78 6.21 20.10
CA GLN A 212 0.12 5.38 19.08
C GLN A 212 1.02 5.31 17.84
N CYS A 213 1.26 4.11 17.33
CA CYS A 213 2.08 3.85 16.15
C CYS A 213 1.17 3.47 14.97
N PHE A 214 1.49 3.95 13.76
CA PHE A 214 0.69 3.70 12.58
C PHE A 214 1.51 3.01 11.49
N ARG A 215 0.85 2.14 10.73
CA ARG A 215 1.42 1.55 9.52
C ARG A 215 0.36 1.37 8.45
N ILE A 216 0.79 1.32 7.21
CA ILE A 216 -0.03 0.89 6.08
C ILE A 216 0.32 -0.56 5.76
N ILE A 217 -0.69 -1.36 5.45
CA ILE A 217 -0.56 -2.72 4.96
C ILE A 217 -1.34 -2.86 3.64
N ASP A 218 -1.14 -3.95 2.93
CA ASP A 218 -1.98 -4.27 1.79
C ASP A 218 -3.39 -4.74 2.23
N TYR A 219 -4.31 -4.79 1.29
CA TYR A 219 -5.69 -5.21 1.53
C TYR A 219 -5.81 -6.69 1.97
N ASN A 220 -4.80 -7.52 1.74
CA ASN A 220 -4.78 -8.93 2.11
C ASN A 220 -4.11 -9.18 3.47
N ASP A 221 -3.99 -8.15 4.30
CA ASP A 221 -3.33 -8.17 5.61
C ASP A 221 -1.81 -8.46 5.54
N ALA A 222 -1.18 -8.32 4.36
CA ALA A 222 0.26 -8.44 4.24
C ALA A 222 0.97 -7.11 4.49
N LEU A 223 2.15 -7.19 5.11
CA LEU A 223 3.02 -6.02 5.27
C LEU A 223 3.51 -5.53 3.91
N LEU A 224 3.77 -4.23 3.78
CA LEU A 224 4.53 -3.70 2.66
C LEU A 224 5.96 -4.28 2.70
N ASP A 225 6.67 -4.22 1.58
CA ASP A 225 8.02 -4.78 1.46
C ASP A 225 9.03 -4.08 2.39
N THR A 226 8.85 -2.77 2.60
CA THR A 226 9.75 -1.96 3.42
C THR A 226 9.02 -0.88 4.20
N TYR A 227 9.52 -0.60 5.39
CA TYR A 227 9.13 0.53 6.23
C TYR A 227 10.39 1.28 6.63
N THR A 228 10.50 2.56 6.28
CA THR A 228 11.62 3.42 6.72
C THR A 228 11.22 4.31 7.89
N VAL A 229 9.94 4.64 7.99
CA VAL A 229 9.39 5.47 9.07
C VAL A 229 8.06 4.91 9.58
N ILE A 230 7.81 5.05 10.87
CA ILE A 230 6.55 4.69 11.51
C ILE A 230 5.96 5.94 12.16
N PRO A 231 4.80 6.44 11.68
CA PRO A 231 4.14 7.58 12.28
C PRO A 231 3.82 7.33 13.76
N GLU A 232 4.14 8.29 14.60
CA GLU A 232 3.86 8.27 16.04
C GLU A 232 3.07 9.51 16.43
N ILE A 233 2.02 9.32 17.24
CA ILE A 233 1.31 10.40 17.93
C ILE A 233 1.21 10.08 19.42
N ASN A 234 1.45 11.06 20.26
CA ASN A 234 1.28 10.95 21.70
C ASN A 234 -0.03 11.64 22.12
N ILE A 235 -0.78 10.99 22.99
CA ILE A 235 -2.08 11.45 23.48
C ILE A 235 -1.92 12.06 24.87
#